data_9ba1f589843e9d806993ef7a4b26182b
#
_entry.id   9ba1f589843e9d806993ef7a4b26182b
#
_cell.length_a   1.000
_cell.length_b   1.000
_cell.length_c   1.000
_cell.angle_alpha   90.00
_cell.angle_beta   90.00
_cell.angle_gamma   90.00
#
_symmetry.space_group_name_H-M   'P 1'
#
loop_
_entity.id
_entity.type
_entity.pdbx_description
1 polymer ?
#
loop_
_entity_poly.entity_id
_entity_poly.type
_entity_poly.pdbx_seq_one_letter_code
_entity_poly.pdbx_strand_id
1 'polypeptide(L)'
;MRTYISPIGYNPTSVTRVLLSRGLETDDMAVLLRPKTDTDDNRAQEAITDVERMLNEIEPEVSTSIEVIPHDDFPTAVLDCSDIIRAANGTVIANLSGGARDIFLPFTVAVLAHAPSIDTALAFSDIDGKVREWGLPVLTADIPNSAWNTLGLIAEAEESISIPDLTEQTQHAKSTVTRHVNQLNDSDVVTTRQEGKTKYVELSFAGRLLIRGKQIPDKIPQDCSQG
;
A
#
# COMPACT_ATOMS: atom_id res chain seq x y z
N MET A 1 -11.02 7.52 16.49
CA MET A 1 -9.85 8.31 16.04
C MET A 1 -9.26 7.65 14.81
N ARG A 2 -9.17 8.36 13.69
CA ARG A 2 -8.52 7.96 12.44
C ARG A 2 -7.45 8.99 12.09
N THR A 3 -6.33 8.54 11.56
CA THR A 3 -5.27 9.42 11.07
C THR A 3 -5.20 9.32 9.55
N TYR A 4 -5.57 10.39 8.86
CA TYR A 4 -5.49 10.52 7.41
C TYR A 4 -4.13 11.13 7.04
N ILE A 5 -3.32 10.43 6.28
CA ILE A 5 -2.02 10.93 5.79
C ILE A 5 -2.15 11.21 4.30
N SER A 6 -1.97 12.47 3.91
CA SER A 6 -2.25 12.94 2.54
C SER A 6 -1.14 13.83 2.01
N PRO A 7 -0.49 13.50 0.90
CA PRO A 7 0.29 14.48 0.15
C PRO A 7 -0.61 15.62 -0.34
N ILE A 8 -0.18 16.87 -0.15
CA ILE A 8 -0.90 18.05 -0.63
C ILE A 8 -0.05 18.82 -1.65
N GLY A 9 -0.70 19.27 -2.71
CA GLY A 9 -0.13 20.15 -3.73
C GLY A 9 -0.91 21.44 -3.83
N TYR A 10 -1.03 21.96 -5.05
CA TYR A 10 -1.78 23.22 -5.31
C TYR A 10 -3.30 23.05 -5.37
N ASN A 11 -3.78 21.81 -5.49
CA ASN A 11 -5.22 21.51 -5.57
C ASN A 11 -5.65 20.71 -4.36
N PRO A 12 -6.49 21.23 -3.47
CA PRO A 12 -6.96 20.55 -2.27
C PRO A 12 -7.98 19.44 -2.57
N THR A 13 -8.52 19.34 -3.80
CA THR A 13 -9.65 18.47 -4.13
C THR A 13 -9.39 17.01 -3.79
N SER A 14 -8.20 16.48 -4.10
CA SER A 14 -7.87 15.08 -3.82
C SER A 14 -7.83 14.77 -2.32
N VAL A 15 -7.41 15.73 -1.51
CA VAL A 15 -7.39 15.63 -0.04
C VAL A 15 -8.81 15.71 0.51
N THR A 16 -9.54 16.76 0.16
CA THR A 16 -10.90 17.02 0.66
C THR A 16 -11.86 15.89 0.29
N ARG A 17 -11.79 15.37 -0.95
CA ARG A 17 -12.64 14.25 -1.39
C ARG A 17 -12.37 12.98 -0.61
N VAL A 18 -11.12 12.67 -0.31
CA VAL A 18 -10.75 11.50 0.49
C VAL A 18 -11.21 11.65 1.93
N LEU A 19 -10.96 12.79 2.57
CA LEU A 19 -11.42 13.07 3.94
C LEU A 19 -12.95 12.93 4.06
N LEU A 20 -13.69 13.51 3.13
CA LEU A 20 -15.16 13.49 3.14
C LEU A 20 -15.75 12.12 2.79
N SER A 21 -15.04 11.27 2.06
CA SER A 21 -15.56 9.99 1.59
C SER A 21 -15.92 9.01 2.71
N ARG A 22 -15.31 9.15 3.87
CA ARG A 22 -15.52 8.31 5.06
C ARG A 22 -16.30 9.01 6.18
N GLY A 23 -16.71 10.28 5.94
CA GLY A 23 -17.17 11.16 7.00
C GLY A 23 -16.03 11.54 7.96
N LEU A 24 -16.22 12.56 8.77
CA LEU A 24 -15.25 13.00 9.78
C LEU A 24 -15.83 12.81 11.17
N GLU A 25 -14.98 12.46 12.13
CA GLU A 25 -15.30 12.32 13.55
C GLU A 25 -14.41 13.26 14.36
N THR A 26 -14.89 13.71 15.53
CA THR A 26 -14.22 14.69 16.39
C THR A 26 -12.75 14.41 16.69
N ASP A 27 -12.41 13.13 16.87
CA ASP A 27 -11.04 12.72 17.23
C ASP A 27 -10.16 12.43 16.00
N ASP A 28 -10.61 12.73 14.79
CA ASP A 28 -9.83 12.45 13.59
C ASP A 28 -8.69 13.46 13.42
N MET A 29 -7.63 13.01 12.73
CA MET A 29 -6.44 13.81 12.44
C MET A 29 -6.13 13.79 10.94
N ALA A 30 -5.89 14.96 10.37
CA ALA A 30 -5.40 15.11 9.00
C ALA A 30 -3.91 15.51 9.01
N VAL A 31 -3.04 14.64 8.52
CA VAL A 31 -1.61 14.89 8.34
C VAL A 31 -1.35 15.22 6.87
N LEU A 32 -0.97 16.46 6.59
CA LEU A 32 -0.74 16.98 5.25
C LEU A 32 0.76 16.99 4.96
N LEU A 33 1.21 16.23 3.94
CA LEU A 33 2.60 16.16 3.55
C LEU A 33 2.87 17.16 2.44
N ARG A 34 3.80 18.10 2.65
CA ARG A 34 4.21 19.09 1.64
C ARG A 34 5.72 19.07 1.40
N PRO A 35 6.19 19.51 0.21
CA PRO A 35 7.61 19.64 -0.02
C PRO A 35 8.23 20.74 0.86
N LYS A 36 9.49 20.53 1.26
CA LYS A 36 10.33 21.57 1.81
C LYS A 36 10.75 22.51 0.66
N THR A 37 10.26 23.73 0.66
CA THR A 37 10.60 24.75 -0.35
C THR A 37 11.20 25.97 0.33
N ASP A 38 12.21 26.56 -0.28
CA ASP A 38 12.85 27.80 0.19
C ASP A 38 12.08 29.05 -0.26
N THR A 39 11.07 28.87 -1.12
CA THR A 39 10.21 29.96 -1.62
C THR A 39 8.83 29.89 -0.97
N ASP A 40 8.31 31.07 -0.59
CA ASP A 40 6.90 31.23 -0.19
C ASP A 40 6.01 30.87 -1.39
N ASP A 41 5.59 29.61 -1.46
CA ASP A 41 4.63 29.17 -2.46
C ASP A 41 3.20 29.43 -1.95
N ASN A 42 2.70 30.65 -2.25
CA ASN A 42 1.37 31.08 -1.86
C ASN A 42 0.28 30.09 -2.26
N ARG A 43 0.43 29.40 -3.41
CA ARG A 43 -0.58 28.43 -3.92
C ARG A 43 -0.65 27.17 -3.07
N ALA A 44 0.50 26.68 -2.59
CA ALA A 44 0.53 25.53 -1.68
C ALA A 44 -0.09 25.90 -0.32
N GLN A 45 0.20 27.11 0.17
CA GLN A 45 -0.38 27.60 1.40
C GLN A 45 -1.90 27.86 1.29
N GLU A 46 -2.36 28.37 0.15
CA GLU A 46 -3.80 28.53 -0.13
C GLU A 46 -4.53 27.17 -0.12
N ALA A 47 -3.94 26.14 -0.74
CA ALA A 47 -4.52 24.79 -0.75
C ALA A 47 -4.63 24.18 0.67
N ILE A 48 -3.63 24.41 1.53
CA ILE A 48 -3.68 23.97 2.94
C ILE A 48 -4.79 24.73 3.67
N THR A 49 -4.84 26.05 3.52
CA THR A 49 -5.88 26.90 4.15
C THR A 49 -7.29 26.49 3.71
N ASP A 50 -7.46 26.08 2.45
CA ASP A 50 -8.75 25.59 1.94
C ASP A 50 -9.16 24.25 2.60
N VAL A 51 -8.20 23.35 2.83
CA VAL A 51 -8.46 22.10 3.58
C VAL A 51 -8.83 22.42 5.03
N GLU A 52 -8.05 23.24 5.71
CA GLU A 52 -8.31 23.62 7.11
C GLU A 52 -9.65 24.32 7.28
N ARG A 53 -10.00 25.22 6.35
CA ARG A 53 -11.31 25.90 6.36
C ARG A 53 -12.44 24.88 6.19
N MET A 54 -12.33 23.96 5.23
CA MET A 54 -13.35 22.91 5.03
C MET A 54 -13.49 22.04 6.28
N LEU A 55 -12.38 21.63 6.92
CA LEU A 55 -12.42 20.83 8.14
C LEU A 55 -13.13 21.61 9.26
N ASN A 56 -12.78 22.86 9.48
CA ASN A 56 -13.41 23.70 10.50
C ASN A 56 -14.92 23.96 10.27
N GLU A 57 -15.38 23.95 9.01
CA GLU A 57 -16.81 24.10 8.69
C GLU A 57 -17.61 22.81 8.93
N ILE A 58 -16.99 21.63 8.77
CA ILE A 58 -17.66 20.32 8.85
C ILE A 58 -17.54 19.71 10.25
N GLU A 59 -16.32 19.65 10.77
CA GLU A 59 -16.01 19.10 12.09
C GLU A 59 -14.85 19.90 12.71
N PRO A 60 -15.15 20.94 13.49
CA PRO A 60 -14.14 21.86 14.04
C PRO A 60 -13.12 21.24 14.99
N GLU A 61 -13.41 20.05 15.51
CA GLU A 61 -12.52 19.36 16.46
C GLU A 61 -11.52 18.42 15.78
N VAL A 62 -11.61 18.25 14.45
CA VAL A 62 -10.59 17.52 13.66
C VAL A 62 -9.28 18.29 13.71
N SER A 63 -8.22 17.62 14.14
CA SER A 63 -6.89 18.23 14.20
C SER A 63 -6.17 18.13 12.84
N THR A 64 -5.34 19.14 12.53
CA THR A 64 -4.51 19.15 11.32
C THR A 64 -3.05 19.29 11.70
N SER A 65 -2.17 18.46 11.11
CA SER A 65 -0.71 18.60 11.17
C SER A 65 -0.15 18.78 9.76
N ILE A 66 0.88 19.60 9.64
CA ILE A 66 1.58 19.83 8.38
C ILE A 66 3.01 19.32 8.55
N GLU A 67 3.34 18.30 7.76
CA GLU A 67 4.66 17.69 7.77
C GLU A 67 5.44 18.11 6.51
N VAL A 68 6.68 18.57 6.72
CA VAL A 68 7.55 19.11 5.66
C VAL A 68 8.56 18.05 5.27
N ILE A 69 8.48 17.56 4.03
CA ILE A 69 9.29 16.47 3.50
C ILE A 69 10.36 17.02 2.55
N PRO A 70 11.64 16.60 2.64
CA PRO A 70 12.66 16.96 1.67
C PRO A 70 12.27 16.41 0.28
N HIS A 71 12.40 17.24 -0.76
CA HIS A 71 12.00 16.86 -2.12
C HIS A 71 13.19 16.52 -3.03
N ASP A 72 14.39 16.84 -2.60
CA ASP A 72 15.66 16.70 -3.31
C ASP A 72 16.51 15.49 -2.84
N ASP A 73 16.06 14.81 -1.78
CA ASP A 73 16.69 13.59 -1.24
C ASP A 73 15.64 12.50 -1.08
N PHE A 74 15.50 11.65 -2.10
CA PHE A 74 14.50 10.60 -2.13
C PHE A 74 14.60 9.60 -0.97
N PRO A 75 15.79 9.06 -0.61
CA PRO A 75 15.92 8.17 0.55
C PRO A 75 15.45 8.83 1.85
N THR A 76 15.87 10.05 2.13
CA THR A 76 15.46 10.78 3.33
C THR A 76 13.94 11.03 3.32
N ALA A 77 13.38 11.43 2.18
CA ALA A 77 11.93 11.62 2.05
C ALA A 77 11.13 10.35 2.35
N VAL A 78 11.60 9.17 1.88
CA VAL A 78 10.96 7.88 2.20
C VAL A 78 11.02 7.60 3.70
N LEU A 79 12.17 7.83 4.33
CA LEU A 79 12.35 7.58 5.77
C LEU A 79 11.48 8.52 6.62
N ASP A 80 11.41 9.81 6.27
CA ASP A 80 10.56 10.77 6.96
C ASP A 80 9.07 10.38 6.82
N CYS A 81 8.62 10.00 5.63
CA CYS A 81 7.26 9.47 5.44
C CYS A 81 7.01 8.19 6.25
N SER A 82 8.02 7.31 6.35
CA SER A 82 7.96 6.09 7.16
C SER A 82 7.80 6.41 8.65
N ASP A 83 8.54 7.39 9.17
CA ASP A 83 8.45 7.80 10.56
C ASP A 83 7.08 8.44 10.88
N ILE A 84 6.52 9.22 9.97
CA ILE A 84 5.17 9.78 10.08
C ILE A 84 4.12 8.66 10.16
N ILE A 85 4.20 7.65 9.29
CA ILE A 85 3.30 6.49 9.33
C ILE A 85 3.41 5.75 10.67
N ARG A 86 4.63 5.54 11.18
CA ARG A 86 4.87 4.86 12.46
C ARG A 86 4.38 5.66 13.68
N ALA A 87 4.39 6.99 13.58
CA ALA A 87 3.91 7.88 14.63
C ALA A 87 2.38 8.05 14.63
N ALA A 88 1.70 7.64 13.55
CA ALA A 88 0.25 7.77 13.42
C ALA A 88 -0.47 6.91 14.47
N ASN A 89 -1.55 7.46 15.01
CA ASN A 89 -2.35 6.80 16.04
C ASN A 89 -3.73 6.41 15.50
N GLY A 90 -4.32 5.35 16.09
CA GLY A 90 -5.64 4.84 15.71
C GLY A 90 -5.63 4.16 14.35
N THR A 91 -6.72 4.27 13.61
CA THR A 91 -6.87 3.72 12.25
C THR A 91 -6.12 4.58 11.25
N VAL A 92 -5.13 4.01 10.57
CA VAL A 92 -4.28 4.75 9.61
C VAL A 92 -4.84 4.66 8.20
N ILE A 93 -5.16 5.81 7.62
CA ILE A 93 -5.70 5.93 6.27
C ILE A 93 -4.71 6.68 5.39
N ALA A 94 -4.15 6.01 4.40
CA ALA A 94 -3.24 6.60 3.43
C ALA A 94 -4.00 7.12 2.21
N ASN A 95 -3.86 8.40 1.89
CA ASN A 95 -4.39 8.98 0.66
C ASN A 95 -3.34 8.89 -0.46
N LEU A 96 -3.53 7.97 -1.40
CA LEU A 96 -2.68 7.76 -2.57
C LEU A 96 -3.16 8.59 -3.77
N SER A 97 -3.37 9.90 -3.55
CA SER A 97 -3.77 10.83 -4.61
C SER A 97 -3.33 12.27 -4.31
N GLY A 98 -3.01 13.01 -5.37
CA GLY A 98 -2.60 14.41 -5.26
C GLY A 98 -1.15 14.60 -4.79
N GLY A 99 -0.83 15.87 -4.46
CA GLY A 99 0.50 16.28 -4.02
C GLY A 99 1.53 16.43 -5.14
N ALA A 100 2.70 16.99 -4.79
CA ALA A 100 3.85 17.03 -5.66
C ALA A 100 4.42 15.61 -5.85
N ARG A 101 4.89 15.28 -7.05
CA ARG A 101 5.43 13.94 -7.34
C ARG A 101 6.60 13.56 -6.43
N ASP A 102 7.43 14.54 -6.09
CA ASP A 102 8.62 14.37 -5.24
C ASP A 102 8.26 14.09 -3.78
N ILE A 103 6.99 14.22 -3.40
CA ILE A 103 6.44 13.82 -2.11
C ILE A 103 5.56 12.58 -2.26
N PHE A 104 4.74 12.52 -3.30
CA PHE A 104 3.84 11.41 -3.56
C PHE A 104 4.59 10.07 -3.76
N LEU A 105 5.69 10.08 -4.53
CA LEU A 105 6.45 8.85 -4.77
C LEU A 105 7.14 8.31 -3.50
N PRO A 106 7.90 9.10 -2.72
CA PRO A 106 8.46 8.65 -1.45
C PRO A 106 7.38 8.16 -0.48
N PHE A 107 6.27 8.89 -0.35
CA PHE A 107 5.15 8.48 0.47
C PHE A 107 4.55 7.14 0.03
N THR A 108 4.38 6.93 -1.28
CA THR A 108 3.88 5.65 -1.82
C THR A 108 4.82 4.49 -1.47
N VAL A 109 6.14 4.69 -1.56
CA VAL A 109 7.13 3.68 -1.16
C VAL A 109 7.03 3.38 0.33
N ALA A 110 6.92 4.40 1.18
CA ALA A 110 6.74 4.23 2.62
C ALA A 110 5.43 3.49 2.94
N VAL A 111 4.32 3.84 2.29
CA VAL A 111 3.02 3.15 2.44
C VAL A 111 3.13 1.68 2.07
N LEU A 112 3.80 1.34 0.97
CA LEU A 112 4.00 -0.06 0.57
C LEU A 112 4.91 -0.82 1.54
N ALA A 113 5.94 -0.18 2.09
CA ALA A 113 6.80 -0.78 3.10
C ALA A 113 6.06 -1.04 4.42
N HIS A 114 5.08 -0.19 4.75
CA HIS A 114 4.25 -0.28 5.95
C HIS A 114 2.83 -0.84 5.67
N ALA A 115 2.62 -1.54 4.55
CA ALA A 115 1.30 -2.03 4.16
C ALA A 115 0.53 -2.76 5.29
N PRO A 116 1.16 -3.60 6.14
CA PRO A 116 0.47 -4.24 7.26
C PRO A 116 -0.02 -3.28 8.35
N SER A 117 0.50 -2.05 8.41
CA SER A 117 0.16 -1.01 9.39
C SER A 117 -0.80 0.05 8.83
N ILE A 118 -1.17 -0.08 7.56
CA ILE A 118 -2.14 0.80 6.90
C ILE A 118 -3.49 0.09 6.86
N ASP A 119 -4.46 0.61 7.60
CA ASP A 119 -5.80 0.00 7.66
C ASP A 119 -6.55 0.21 6.34
N THR A 120 -6.36 1.35 5.69
CA THR A 120 -7.05 1.69 4.44
C THR A 120 -6.17 2.55 3.55
N ALA A 121 -6.04 2.19 2.27
CA ALA A 121 -5.46 3.05 1.25
C ALA A 121 -6.56 3.56 0.32
N LEU A 122 -6.71 4.87 0.22
CA LEU A 122 -7.71 5.54 -0.61
C LEU A 122 -7.04 6.29 -1.76
N ALA A 123 -7.69 6.33 -2.90
CA ALA A 123 -7.26 7.13 -4.04
C ALA A 123 -8.46 7.84 -4.68
N PHE A 124 -8.31 9.15 -4.87
CA PHE A 124 -9.24 9.94 -5.69
C PHE A 124 -8.83 9.86 -7.16
N SER A 125 -9.77 9.58 -8.02
CA SER A 125 -9.55 9.48 -9.45
C SER A 125 -9.94 10.78 -10.15
N ASP A 126 -8.99 11.42 -10.80
CA ASP A 126 -9.26 12.62 -11.65
C ASP A 126 -10.06 12.27 -12.91
N ILE A 127 -10.15 10.98 -13.29
CA ILE A 127 -10.85 10.54 -14.50
C ILE A 127 -12.38 10.56 -14.31
N ASP A 128 -12.85 10.09 -13.16
CA ASP A 128 -14.29 9.94 -12.89
C ASP A 128 -14.76 10.57 -11.56
N GLY A 129 -13.86 11.24 -10.85
CA GLY A 129 -14.15 11.97 -9.62
C GLY A 129 -14.50 11.06 -8.42
N LYS A 130 -14.19 9.77 -8.47
CA LYS A 130 -14.52 8.82 -7.42
C LYS A 130 -13.34 8.54 -6.50
N VAL A 131 -13.62 8.38 -5.22
CA VAL A 131 -12.67 7.82 -4.26
C VAL A 131 -12.82 6.29 -4.26
N ARG A 132 -11.68 5.59 -4.35
CA ARG A 132 -11.61 4.13 -4.33
C ARG A 132 -10.69 3.67 -3.22
N GLU A 133 -11.02 2.54 -2.67
CA GLU A 133 -10.12 1.81 -1.78
C GLU A 133 -9.24 0.87 -2.60
N TRP A 134 -7.93 0.87 -2.30
CA TRP A 134 -6.95 0.02 -2.95
C TRP A 134 -6.38 -0.98 -1.95
N GLY A 135 -6.36 -2.25 -2.33
CA GLY A 135 -5.64 -3.27 -1.58
C GLY A 135 -4.13 -3.08 -1.77
N LEU A 136 -3.42 -2.85 -0.67
CA LEU A 136 -1.96 -2.76 -0.68
C LEU A 136 -1.34 -4.16 -0.66
N PRO A 137 -0.36 -4.45 -1.54
CA PRO A 137 0.36 -5.72 -1.45
C PRO A 137 1.38 -5.68 -0.32
N VAL A 138 1.47 -6.73 0.47
CA VAL A 138 2.53 -6.90 1.48
C VAL A 138 3.82 -7.32 0.78
N LEU A 139 4.63 -6.33 0.35
CA LEU A 139 5.89 -6.57 -0.37
C LEU A 139 7.05 -6.97 0.54
N THR A 140 6.92 -6.76 1.84
CA THR A 140 7.93 -7.09 2.88
C THR A 140 7.71 -8.48 3.49
N ALA A 141 6.86 -9.32 2.89
CA ALA A 141 6.59 -10.67 3.37
C ALA A 141 7.87 -11.51 3.42
N ASP A 142 8.18 -12.05 4.60
CA ASP A 142 9.27 -13.02 4.77
C ASP A 142 8.77 -14.44 4.46
N ILE A 143 9.24 -15.00 3.34
CA ILE A 143 8.86 -16.34 2.91
C ILE A 143 9.97 -17.31 3.31
N PRO A 144 9.67 -18.28 4.21
CA PRO A 144 10.64 -19.30 4.57
C PRO A 144 11.13 -20.06 3.34
N ASN A 145 12.45 -20.30 3.25
CA ASN A 145 13.05 -21.02 2.12
C ASN A 145 12.38 -22.36 1.84
N SER A 146 11.93 -23.06 2.88
CA SER A 146 11.21 -24.34 2.75
C SER A 146 9.84 -24.21 2.07
N ALA A 147 9.21 -23.04 2.09
CA ALA A 147 7.87 -22.82 1.53
C ALA A 147 7.89 -22.41 0.05
N TRP A 148 9.06 -22.04 -0.51
CA TRP A 148 9.16 -21.56 -1.90
C TRP A 148 8.71 -22.59 -2.94
N ASN A 149 9.03 -23.89 -2.75
CA ASN A 149 8.57 -24.93 -3.66
C ASN A 149 7.04 -25.07 -3.63
N THR A 150 6.44 -25.00 -2.43
CA THR A 150 4.97 -25.01 -2.27
C THR A 150 4.34 -23.79 -2.93
N LEU A 151 4.93 -22.60 -2.78
CA LEU A 151 4.47 -21.38 -3.43
C LEU A 151 4.57 -21.46 -4.95
N GLY A 152 5.64 -22.06 -5.49
CA GLY A 152 5.80 -22.27 -6.93
C GLY A 152 4.68 -23.13 -7.52
N LEU A 153 4.33 -24.24 -6.87
CA LEU A 153 3.22 -25.09 -7.30
C LEU A 153 1.85 -24.41 -7.21
N ILE A 154 1.63 -23.57 -6.18
CA ILE A 154 0.41 -22.74 -6.10
C ILE A 154 0.38 -21.75 -7.28
N ALA A 155 1.53 -21.21 -7.68
CA ALA A 155 1.63 -20.25 -8.79
C ALA A 155 1.41 -20.90 -10.17
N GLU A 156 1.68 -22.18 -10.32
CA GLU A 156 1.43 -22.95 -11.55
C GLU A 156 -0.03 -23.34 -11.72
N ALA A 157 -0.83 -23.31 -10.65
CA ALA A 157 -2.26 -23.57 -10.72
C ALA A 157 -2.99 -22.41 -11.42
N GLU A 158 -3.90 -22.71 -12.35
CA GLU A 158 -4.64 -21.70 -13.13
C GLU A 158 -5.48 -20.76 -12.22
N GLU A 159 -6.18 -21.30 -11.22
CA GLU A 159 -6.99 -20.53 -10.28
C GLU A 159 -6.60 -20.83 -8.83
N SER A 160 -6.90 -22.05 -8.37
CA SER A 160 -6.62 -22.48 -6.99
C SER A 160 -6.30 -23.97 -6.95
N ILE A 161 -5.55 -24.41 -5.94
CA ILE A 161 -5.16 -25.81 -5.76
C ILE A 161 -5.59 -26.30 -4.37
N SER A 162 -6.04 -27.56 -4.29
CA SER A 162 -6.40 -28.13 -3.00
C SER A 162 -5.19 -28.60 -2.19
N ILE A 163 -5.30 -28.62 -0.85
CA ILE A 163 -4.24 -29.17 0.01
C ILE A 163 -3.88 -30.62 -0.34
N PRO A 164 -4.85 -31.54 -0.63
CA PRO A 164 -4.51 -32.89 -1.11
C PRO A 164 -3.65 -32.89 -2.38
N ASP A 165 -4.04 -32.11 -3.41
CA ASP A 165 -3.30 -32.07 -4.68
C ASP A 165 -1.91 -31.47 -4.51
N LEU A 166 -1.77 -30.41 -3.69
CA LEU A 166 -0.46 -29.86 -3.30
C LEU A 166 0.40 -30.92 -2.58
N THR A 167 -0.20 -31.73 -1.73
CA THR A 167 0.50 -32.78 -1.00
C THR A 167 1.04 -33.84 -1.98
N GLU A 168 0.25 -34.21 -2.97
CA GLU A 168 0.67 -35.17 -4.01
C GLU A 168 1.80 -34.60 -4.87
N GLN A 169 1.68 -33.34 -5.31
CA GLN A 169 2.69 -32.71 -6.17
C GLN A 169 4.00 -32.38 -5.46
N THR A 170 3.96 -31.98 -4.18
CA THR A 170 5.18 -31.66 -3.40
C THR A 170 5.94 -32.87 -2.93
N GLN A 171 5.32 -34.07 -2.88
CA GLN A 171 5.83 -35.26 -2.23
C GLN A 171 6.18 -35.05 -0.74
N HIS A 172 5.64 -34.04 -0.12
CA HIS A 172 5.79 -33.76 1.32
C HIS A 172 4.63 -34.35 2.11
N ALA A 173 4.85 -34.59 3.41
CA ALA A 173 3.76 -34.98 4.30
C ALA A 173 2.69 -33.85 4.35
N LYS A 174 1.41 -34.23 4.42
CA LYS A 174 0.28 -33.29 4.51
C LYS A 174 0.46 -32.24 5.60
N SER A 175 1.03 -32.62 6.76
CA SER A 175 1.32 -31.70 7.85
C SER A 175 2.33 -30.61 7.46
N THR A 176 3.33 -30.95 6.65
CA THR A 176 4.33 -30.01 6.14
C THR A 176 3.71 -29.03 5.15
N VAL A 177 2.92 -29.55 4.20
CA VAL A 177 2.20 -28.69 3.22
C VAL A 177 1.25 -27.75 3.93
N THR A 178 0.48 -28.26 4.90
CA THR A 178 -0.44 -27.41 5.69
C THR A 178 0.31 -26.32 6.45
N ARG A 179 1.48 -26.61 7.03
CA ARG A 179 2.31 -25.62 7.70
C ARG A 179 2.82 -24.57 6.73
N HIS A 180 3.32 -24.95 5.55
CA HIS A 180 3.78 -24.01 4.52
C HIS A 180 2.64 -23.09 4.07
N VAL A 181 1.45 -23.66 3.80
CA VAL A 181 0.28 -22.89 3.41
C VAL A 181 -0.14 -21.90 4.50
N ASN A 182 -0.13 -22.31 5.76
CA ASN A 182 -0.44 -21.39 6.87
C ASN A 182 0.59 -20.28 6.97
N GLN A 183 1.89 -20.57 6.89
CA GLN A 183 2.95 -19.55 6.87
C GLN A 183 2.79 -18.55 5.72
N LEU A 184 2.50 -19.05 4.51
CA LEU A 184 2.25 -18.19 3.35
C LEU A 184 0.98 -17.35 3.49
N ASN A 185 -0.06 -17.89 4.12
CA ASN A 185 -1.29 -17.17 4.41
C ASN A 185 -1.11 -16.10 5.51
N ASP A 186 -0.35 -16.43 6.56
CA ASP A 186 -0.02 -15.48 7.64
C ASP A 186 0.84 -14.31 7.13
N SER A 187 1.61 -14.53 6.05
CA SER A 187 2.39 -13.51 5.34
C SER A 187 1.61 -12.82 4.20
N ASP A 188 0.32 -13.08 4.08
CA ASP A 188 -0.58 -12.53 3.03
C ASP A 188 -0.14 -12.80 1.58
N VAL A 189 0.67 -13.85 1.38
CA VAL A 189 1.16 -14.27 0.05
C VAL A 189 0.17 -15.15 -0.68
N VAL A 190 -0.62 -15.92 0.06
CA VAL A 190 -1.72 -16.73 -0.45
C VAL A 190 -3.00 -16.43 0.32
N THR A 191 -4.14 -16.72 -0.30
CA THR A 191 -5.43 -16.76 0.35
C THR A 191 -5.95 -18.18 0.39
N THR A 192 -6.75 -18.51 1.40
CA THR A 192 -7.31 -19.84 1.56
C THR A 192 -8.83 -19.78 1.68
N ARG A 193 -9.52 -20.73 1.05
CA ARG A 193 -10.97 -20.91 1.18
C ARG A 193 -11.30 -22.34 1.53
N GLN A 194 -12.36 -22.54 2.29
CA GLN A 194 -12.88 -23.85 2.66
C GLN A 194 -14.08 -24.22 1.80
N GLU A 195 -14.02 -25.36 1.12
CA GLU A 195 -15.16 -25.93 0.41
C GLU A 195 -15.44 -27.33 0.93
N GLY A 196 -16.52 -27.46 1.69
CA GLY A 196 -16.84 -28.73 2.40
C GLY A 196 -15.71 -29.11 3.36
N LYS A 197 -15.08 -30.27 3.11
CA LYS A 197 -13.93 -30.77 3.89
C LYS A 197 -12.57 -30.44 3.28
N THR A 198 -12.55 -29.78 2.13
CA THR A 198 -11.34 -29.50 1.38
C THR A 198 -10.98 -28.03 1.49
N LYS A 199 -9.70 -27.74 1.81
CA LYS A 199 -9.13 -26.39 1.82
C LYS A 199 -8.42 -26.14 0.50
N TYR A 200 -8.79 -25.06 -0.19
CA TYR A 200 -8.17 -24.57 -1.41
C TYR A 200 -7.29 -23.37 -1.12
N VAL A 201 -6.26 -23.21 -1.93
CA VAL A 201 -5.24 -22.18 -1.80
C VAL A 201 -5.04 -21.52 -3.16
N GLU A 202 -4.93 -20.19 -3.18
CA GLU A 202 -4.61 -19.40 -4.37
C GLU A 202 -3.64 -18.26 -4.02
N LEU A 203 -2.95 -17.72 -5.02
CA LEU A 203 -2.09 -16.54 -4.81
C LEU A 203 -2.91 -15.31 -4.48
N SER A 204 -2.52 -14.60 -3.43
CA SER A 204 -2.97 -13.23 -3.17
C SER A 204 -2.43 -12.26 -4.23
N PHE A 205 -2.82 -10.98 -4.16
CA PHE A 205 -2.20 -9.94 -4.99
C PHE A 205 -0.70 -9.81 -4.71
N ALA A 206 -0.29 -9.83 -3.45
CA ALA A 206 1.12 -9.81 -3.04
C ALA A 206 1.89 -11.02 -3.58
N GLY A 207 1.33 -12.22 -3.46
CA GLY A 207 1.93 -13.44 -4.00
C GLY A 207 2.15 -13.38 -5.50
N ARG A 208 1.16 -12.89 -6.26
CA ARG A 208 1.28 -12.70 -7.72
C ARG A 208 2.40 -11.72 -8.10
N LEU A 209 2.57 -10.64 -7.33
CA LEU A 209 3.67 -9.68 -7.54
C LEU A 209 5.03 -10.31 -7.22
N LEU A 210 5.14 -11.01 -6.09
CA LEU A 210 6.39 -11.66 -5.67
C LEU A 210 6.87 -12.68 -6.70
N ILE A 211 5.96 -13.53 -7.22
CA ILE A 211 6.32 -14.52 -8.25
C ILE A 211 6.78 -13.82 -9.54
N ARG A 212 6.06 -12.79 -10.01
CA ARG A 212 6.45 -12.02 -11.20
C ARG A 212 7.78 -11.31 -11.03
N GLY A 213 8.05 -10.75 -9.85
CA GLY A 213 9.31 -10.09 -9.55
C GLY A 213 10.51 -11.04 -9.53
N LYS A 214 10.31 -12.34 -9.18
CA LYS A 214 11.35 -13.35 -9.23
C LYS A 214 11.53 -14.03 -10.62
N GLN A 215 10.49 -14.02 -11.45
CA GLN A 215 10.56 -14.48 -12.83
C GLN A 215 11.06 -13.33 -13.71
N ILE A 216 12.25 -12.79 -13.43
CA ILE A 216 12.96 -11.97 -14.43
C ILE A 216 13.33 -12.97 -15.54
N PRO A 217 12.80 -12.81 -16.77
CA PRO A 217 13.20 -13.70 -17.86
C PRO A 217 14.71 -13.53 -18.09
N ASP A 218 15.45 -14.63 -18.21
CA ASP A 218 16.82 -14.66 -18.72
C ASP A 218 16.85 -14.26 -20.22
N LYS A 219 16.27 -13.12 -20.57
CA LYS A 219 16.28 -12.57 -21.94
C LYS A 219 16.25 -11.07 -21.92
N ILE A 220 17.39 -10.47 -21.58
CA ILE A 220 17.79 -9.29 -22.34
C ILE A 220 18.33 -9.86 -23.65
N PRO A 221 17.73 -9.58 -24.83
CA PRO A 221 18.34 -9.94 -26.09
C PRO A 221 19.69 -9.22 -26.16
N GLN A 222 20.77 -9.99 -26.13
CA GLN A 222 22.07 -9.50 -26.57
C GLN A 222 22.02 -9.39 -28.10
N ASP A 223 21.36 -8.34 -28.60
CA ASP A 223 21.39 -8.03 -30.02
C ASP A 223 21.26 -6.51 -30.24
N CYS A 224 22.31 -5.81 -29.90
CA CYS A 224 22.64 -4.49 -30.44
C CYS A 224 24.17 -4.27 -30.38
N SER A 225 24.94 -5.22 -30.90
CA SER A 225 26.33 -4.99 -31.23
C SER A 225 26.60 -5.57 -32.62
N GLN A 226 26.12 -4.85 -33.65
CA GLN A 226 26.70 -4.79 -35.00
C GLN A 226 25.91 -3.79 -35.85
N GLY A 227 26.52 -2.64 -36.14
CA GLY A 227 26.03 -1.64 -37.08
C GLY A 227 26.71 -0.30 -36.86
#